data_2ec8793f21c9b99afba13823afab7e37
#
_entry.id   2ec8793f21c9b99afba13823afab7e37
#
_cell.length_a   1.000
_cell.length_b   1.000
_cell.length_c   1.000
_cell.angle_alpha   90.00
_cell.angle_beta   90.00
_cell.angle_gamma   90.00
#
_symmetry.space_group_name_H-M   'P 1'
#
loop_
_entity.id
_entity.type
_entity.pdbx_description
1 polymer ?
#
loop_
_entity_poly.entity_id
_entity_poly.type
_entity_poly.pdbx_seq_one_letter_code
_entity_poly.pdbx_strand_id
1 'polypeptide(L)' 'MARNSVIVPEAKEAMNKFKMEAASEVGVNLKQGYNGDLTSRQAGSVGGQMVKKMIQQYEQLSLIHI' A
#
# COMPACT_ATOMS: atom_id res chain seq x y z
N MET A 1 -14.92 -5.67 21.04
CA MET A 1 -14.42 -5.47 20.69
C MET A 1 -13.62 -5.49 20.15
N ALA A 2 -13.69 -5.53 19.75
CA ALA A 2 -13.01 -5.45 19.33
C ALA A 2 -12.42 -5.25 18.76
N ARG A 3 -12.24 -4.98 18.57
CA ARG A 3 -11.69 -4.66 18.07
C ARG A 3 -10.79 -4.63 17.69
N ASN A 4 -10.87 -4.75 17.54
CA ASN A 4 -10.09 -4.57 17.23
C ASN A 4 -9.19 -4.54 16.72
N SER A 5 -9.61 -4.93 16.40
CA SER A 5 -8.72 -4.91 15.66
C SER A 5 -7.72 -4.00 15.53
N VAL A 6 -6.93 -4.35 15.84
CA VAL A 6 -6.07 -3.28 16.23
C VAL A 6 -4.85 -3.24 15.34
N ILE A 7 -4.76 -2.17 14.61
CA ILE A 7 -3.56 -1.89 13.84
C ILE A 7 -2.65 -1.06 14.73
N VAL A 8 -1.45 -1.58 15.01
CA VAL A 8 -0.49 -0.81 15.80
C VAL A 8 -0.02 0.41 14.99
N PRO A 9 0.31 1.52 15.66
CA PRO A 9 0.67 2.74 14.94
C PRO A 9 1.81 2.59 13.95
N GLU A 10 2.82 1.78 14.28
CA GLU A 10 3.95 1.56 13.39
C GLU A 10 3.52 0.86 12.10
N ALA A 11 2.61 -0.10 12.22
CA ALA A 11 2.10 -0.82 11.05
C ALA A 11 1.27 0.09 10.17
N LYS A 12 0.45 0.95 10.79
CA LYS A 12 -0.36 1.89 10.05
C LYS A 12 0.50 2.87 9.27
N GLU A 13 1.54 3.37 9.90
CA GLU A 13 2.48 4.28 9.28
C GLU A 13 3.20 3.63 8.11
N ALA A 14 3.64 2.39 8.29
CA ALA A 14 4.31 1.64 7.23
C ALA A 14 3.37 1.40 6.06
N MET A 15 2.11 1.07 6.32
CA MET A 15 1.13 0.86 5.27
C MET A 15 0.83 2.14 4.50
N ASN A 16 0.75 3.26 5.19
CA ASN A 16 0.54 4.55 4.53
C ASN A 16 1.72 4.90 3.62
N LYS A 17 2.91 4.69 4.10
CA LYS A 17 4.13 4.93 3.33
C LYS A 17 4.16 4.05 2.09
N PHE A 18 3.83 2.78 2.26
CA PHE A 18 3.78 1.81 1.17
C PHE A 18 2.78 2.25 0.10
N LYS A 19 1.61 2.69 0.53
CA LYS A 19 0.57 3.16 -0.37
C LYS A 19 1.03 4.41 -1.14
N MET A 20 1.68 5.34 -0.45
CA MET A 20 2.17 6.55 -1.08
C MET A 20 3.25 6.24 -2.12
N GLU A 21 4.11 5.28 -1.82
CA GLU A 21 5.12 4.83 -2.77
C GLU A 21 4.49 4.22 -4.01
N ALA A 22 3.51 3.35 -3.80
CA ALA A 22 2.81 2.71 -4.91
C ALA A 22 2.12 3.75 -5.79
N ALA A 23 1.47 4.73 -5.17
CA ALA A 23 0.81 5.80 -5.90
C ALA A 23 1.80 6.60 -6.74
N SER A 24 2.95 6.91 -6.17
CA SER A 24 3.99 7.64 -6.88
C SER A 24 4.47 6.86 -8.11
N GLU A 25 4.59 5.54 -7.98
CA GLU A 25 5.07 4.70 -9.07
C GLU A 25 4.09 4.64 -10.24
N VAL A 26 2.79 4.77 -9.98
CA VAL A 26 1.79 4.76 -11.05
C VAL A 26 1.31 6.16 -11.43
N GLY A 27 1.95 7.19 -10.87
CA GLY A 27 1.66 8.56 -11.23
C GLY A 27 0.39 9.11 -10.64
N VAL A 28 -0.10 8.54 -9.56
CA VAL A 28 -1.29 9.03 -8.86
C VAL A 28 -0.85 9.88 -7.68
N ASN A 29 -1.39 11.07 -7.59
CA ASN A 29 -1.05 12.00 -6.52
C ASN A 29 -1.99 11.78 -5.34
N LEU A 30 -1.53 11.03 -4.34
CA LEU A 30 -2.31 10.77 -3.13
C LEU A 30 -2.03 11.83 -2.09
N LYS A 31 -3.09 12.21 -1.40
CA LYS A 31 -2.99 13.07 -0.23
C LYS A 31 -3.00 12.21 1.01
N GLN A 32 -2.35 12.67 2.06
CA GLN A 32 -2.52 12.04 3.36
C GLN A 32 -3.90 12.39 3.88
N GLY A 33 -4.62 11.39 4.37
CA GLY A 33 -5.97 11.57 4.87
C GLY A 33 -7.00 11.32 3.79
N TYR A 34 -7.83 12.31 3.50
CA TYR A 34 -8.97 12.13 2.62
C TYR A 34 -8.57 12.14 1.14
N ASN A 35 -8.95 11.07 0.44
CA ASN A 35 -8.69 10.93 -0.99
C ASN A 35 -9.97 10.69 -1.77
N GLY A 36 -11.03 11.39 -1.39
CA GLY A 36 -12.35 11.20 -2.00
C GLY A 36 -12.46 11.67 -3.45
N ASP A 37 -11.49 12.44 -3.94
CA ASP A 37 -11.48 12.90 -5.31
C ASP A 37 -10.75 11.94 -6.27
N LEU A 38 -10.29 10.82 -5.78
CA LEU A 38 -9.69 9.80 -6.64
C LEU A 38 -10.76 9.09 -7.45
N THR A 39 -10.47 8.84 -8.73
CA THR A 39 -11.35 8.01 -9.54
C THR A 39 -11.16 6.54 -9.16
N SER A 40 -12.14 5.71 -9.53
CA SER A 40 -12.03 4.27 -9.32
C SER A 40 -10.81 3.69 -10.03
N ARG A 41 -10.51 4.21 -11.21
CA ARG A 41 -9.35 3.78 -11.98
C ARG A 41 -8.05 4.10 -11.25
N GLN A 42 -7.96 5.31 -10.70
CA GLN A 42 -6.76 5.72 -9.95
C GLN A 42 -6.60 4.87 -8.69
N ALA A 43 -7.68 4.68 -7.95
CA ALA A 43 -7.64 3.84 -6.75
C ALA A 43 -7.23 2.40 -7.10
N GLY A 44 -7.77 1.87 -8.19
CA GLY A 44 -7.42 0.54 -8.67
C GLY A 44 -5.97 0.42 -9.08
N SER A 45 -5.42 1.46 -9.73
CA SER A 45 -4.03 1.47 -10.14
C SER A 45 -3.10 1.42 -8.93
N VAL A 46 -3.40 2.19 -7.90
CA VAL A 46 -2.61 2.18 -6.67
C VAL A 46 -2.69 0.83 -5.99
N GLY A 47 -3.91 0.28 -5.86
CA GLY A 47 -4.10 -1.03 -5.25
C GLY A 47 -3.38 -2.13 -6.00
N GLY A 48 -3.45 -2.12 -7.33
CA GLY A 48 -2.74 -3.10 -8.16
C GLY A 48 -1.23 -2.99 -8.00
N GLN A 49 -0.71 -1.77 -7.93
CA GLN A 49 0.72 -1.57 -7.73
C GLN A 49 1.16 -2.06 -6.36
N MET A 50 0.34 -1.86 -5.34
CA MET A 50 0.65 -2.35 -4.00
C MET A 50 0.77 -3.87 -3.99
N VAL A 51 -0.17 -4.56 -4.65
CA VAL A 51 -0.13 -6.02 -4.74
C VAL A 51 1.14 -6.46 -5.48
N LYS A 52 1.46 -5.81 -6.57
CA LYS A 52 2.66 -6.11 -7.34
C LYS A 52 3.93 -5.97 -6.51
N LYS A 53 4.02 -4.89 -5.73
CA LYS A 53 5.17 -4.67 -4.86
C LYS A 53 5.28 -5.75 -3.78
N MET A 54 4.15 -6.14 -3.21
CA MET A 54 4.15 -7.20 -2.20
C MET A 54 4.63 -8.53 -2.77
N ILE A 55 4.19 -8.86 -3.98
CA ILE A 55 4.63 -10.09 -4.63
C ILE A 55 6.13 -10.05 -4.89
N GLN A 56 6.64 -8.92 -5.37
CA GLN A 56 8.07 -8.76 -5.63
C GLN A 56 8.89 -8.92 -4.36
N GLN A 57 8.42 -8.33 -3.26
CA GLN A 57 9.12 -8.46 -1.98
C GLN A 57 9.13 -9.90 -1.51
N TYR A 58 8.02 -10.60 -1.67
CA TYR A 58 7.92 -11.99 -1.28
C TYR A 58 8.88 -12.86 -2.10
N GLU A 59 8.99 -12.59 -3.39
CA GLU A 59 9.90 -13.34 -4.26
C GLU A 59 11.35 -13.12 -3.85
N GLN A 60 11.70 -11.90 -3.48
CA GLN A 60 13.06 -11.60 -3.01
C GLN A 60 13.38 -12.35 -1.73
N LEU A 61 12.42 -12.39 -0.80
CA LEU A 61 12.62 -13.14 0.43
C LEU A 61 12.79 -14.62 0.17
N SER A 62 12.04 -15.17 -0.77
CA SER A 62 12.16 -16.57 -1.14
C SER A 62 13.55 -16.87 -1.70
N LEU A 63 14.08 -15.99 -2.53
CA LEU A 63 15.41 -16.15 -3.11
C LEU A 63 16.50 -16.12 -2.04
N ILE A 64 16.31 -15.26 -1.03
CA ILE A 64 17.30 -15.15 0.04
C ILE A 64 17.35 -16.42 0.87
N HIS A 65 16.23 -17.11 1.00
CA HIS A 65 16.13 -18.30 1.82
C HIS A 65 16.39 -19.61 1.09
N ILE A 66 16.70 -19.55 -0.15
CA ILE A 66 17.11 -20.73 -0.92
C ILE A 66 18.64 -21.01 -0.74
#